data_e002803d5e2dc7e133c825a91b4b139b
#
_entry.id   e002803d5e2dc7e133c825a91b4b139b
#
_cell.length_a   1.000
_cell.length_b   1.000
_cell.length_c   1.000
_cell.angle_alpha   90.00
_cell.angle_beta   90.00
_cell.angle_gamma   90.00
#
_symmetry.space_group_name_H-M   'P 1'
#
loop_
_entity.id
_entity.type
_entity.pdbx_description
1 polymer ?
#
loop_
_entity_poly.entity_id
_entity_poly.type
_entity_poly.pdbx_seq_one_letter_code
_entity_poly.pdbx_strand_id
1 'polypeptide(L)'
;MVLALRHGAGAALLLTIALLPRCSDLALPTEDIPPSGPDAGYTDLVAKYLKGAFKNPASYDAFAISGFRWVHSFKGWAWVTCVRFEDSGHPRTYVVFIKDGKAIDGRYAVQTDGCDTQTYAVFDAMPKKTGGLQPLY
;
A
#
# COMPACT_ATOMS: atom_id res chain seq x y z
N MET A 1 -18.75 84.84 -29.31
CA MET A 1 -18.32 83.69 -30.13
C MET A 1 -17.49 82.78 -29.25
N VAL A 2 -18.06 81.76 -28.76
CA VAL A 2 -17.41 80.87 -27.80
C VAL A 2 -17.48 79.46 -28.35
N LEU A 3 -16.32 78.92 -28.61
CA LEU A 3 -16.15 77.51 -29.04
C LEU A 3 -16.02 76.62 -27.88
N ALA A 4 -16.95 75.70 -27.69
CA ALA A 4 -16.90 74.72 -26.65
C ALA A 4 -16.29 73.42 -27.15
N LEU A 5 -15.16 73.06 -26.63
CA LEU A 5 -14.48 71.79 -26.90
C LEU A 5 -14.99 70.73 -25.89
N ARG A 6 -15.66 69.71 -26.41
CA ARG A 6 -16.09 68.56 -25.59
C ARG A 6 -15.04 67.47 -25.70
N HIS A 7 -14.37 67.21 -24.62
CA HIS A 7 -13.49 66.05 -24.45
C HIS A 7 -14.30 64.83 -24.09
N GLY A 8 -14.32 63.85 -24.95
CA GLY A 8 -14.86 62.52 -24.67
C GLY A 8 -13.85 61.69 -23.92
N ALA A 9 -14.16 61.41 -22.68
CA ALA A 9 -13.37 60.46 -21.87
C ALA A 9 -13.75 59.02 -22.25
N GLY A 10 -12.89 58.35 -23.01
CA GLY A 10 -13.00 56.94 -23.28
C GLY A 10 -12.58 56.13 -22.04
N ALA A 11 -13.52 55.51 -21.38
CA ALA A 11 -13.23 54.54 -20.33
C ALA A 11 -12.78 53.23 -20.95
N ALA A 12 -11.48 52.95 -20.89
CA ALA A 12 -10.92 51.66 -21.25
C ALA A 12 -11.17 50.69 -20.11
N LEU A 13 -12.15 49.81 -20.29
CA LEU A 13 -12.46 48.73 -19.36
C LEU A 13 -11.41 47.62 -19.55
N LEU A 14 -10.39 47.63 -18.72
CA LEU A 14 -9.41 46.54 -18.64
C LEU A 14 -10.06 45.32 -18.02
N LEU A 15 -10.46 44.39 -18.88
CA LEU A 15 -10.93 43.06 -18.49
C LEU A 15 -9.73 42.21 -18.05
N THR A 16 -9.36 42.27 -16.79
CA THR A 16 -8.37 41.35 -16.20
C THR A 16 -9.00 39.99 -16.07
N ILE A 17 -8.77 39.13 -17.06
CA ILE A 17 -9.08 37.71 -16.96
C ILE A 17 -8.09 37.14 -15.97
N ALA A 18 -8.54 36.91 -14.72
CA ALA A 18 -7.80 36.15 -13.73
C ALA A 18 -7.72 34.70 -14.22
N LEU A 19 -6.59 34.33 -14.79
CA LEU A 19 -6.17 32.96 -15.00
C LEU A 19 -5.88 32.36 -13.62
N LEU A 20 -6.93 31.92 -12.92
CA LEU A 20 -6.80 31.03 -11.80
C LEU A 20 -6.20 29.73 -12.33
N PRO A 21 -5.03 29.29 -11.86
CA PRO A 21 -4.59 27.94 -12.15
C PRO A 21 -5.65 27.01 -11.53
N ARG A 22 -6.40 26.34 -12.40
CA ARG A 22 -7.20 25.20 -11.97
C ARG A 22 -6.17 24.23 -11.42
N CYS A 23 -6.15 24.07 -10.08
CA CYS A 23 -5.58 22.88 -9.49
C CYS A 23 -6.33 21.74 -10.15
N SER A 24 -5.71 21.15 -11.17
CA SER A 24 -6.22 19.95 -11.80
C SER A 24 -6.37 18.95 -10.68
N ASP A 25 -7.57 18.46 -10.47
CA ASP A 25 -7.85 17.35 -9.59
C ASP A 25 -6.78 16.28 -9.79
N LEU A 26 -5.92 16.13 -8.82
CA LEU A 26 -5.12 14.94 -8.65
C LEU A 26 -6.07 13.83 -8.20
N ALA A 27 -7.08 13.55 -9.04
CA ALA A 27 -7.90 12.38 -8.88
C ALA A 27 -6.95 11.19 -8.99
N LEU A 28 -6.76 10.51 -7.86
CA LEU A 28 -6.09 9.22 -7.86
C LEU A 28 -6.77 8.37 -8.93
N PRO A 29 -6.00 7.70 -9.81
CA PRO A 29 -6.60 6.86 -10.83
C PRO A 29 -7.55 5.89 -10.16
N THR A 30 -8.83 6.02 -10.49
CA THR A 30 -9.87 5.11 -10.03
C THR A 30 -9.69 3.82 -10.83
N GLU A 31 -8.93 2.89 -10.28
CA GLU A 31 -8.91 1.54 -10.82
C GLU A 31 -10.04 0.77 -10.13
N ASP A 32 -10.87 0.13 -10.92
CA ASP A 32 -11.95 -0.68 -10.41
C ASP A 32 -11.38 -1.80 -9.52
N ILE A 33 -11.97 -1.97 -8.34
CA ILE A 33 -11.61 -3.09 -7.46
C ILE A 33 -11.97 -4.37 -8.20
N PRO A 34 -11.03 -5.32 -8.37
CA PRO A 34 -11.34 -6.60 -9.00
C PRO A 34 -12.54 -7.26 -8.31
N PRO A 35 -13.44 -7.90 -9.04
CA PRO A 35 -14.65 -8.49 -8.49
C PRO A 35 -14.39 -9.58 -7.44
N SER A 36 -13.21 -10.17 -7.45
CA SER A 36 -12.74 -11.14 -6.46
C SER A 36 -11.35 -10.76 -5.96
N GLY A 37 -11.14 -10.89 -4.64
CA GLY A 37 -9.81 -10.81 -4.05
C GLY A 37 -8.90 -11.95 -4.52
N PRO A 38 -7.67 -12.04 -3.97
CA PRO A 38 -6.82 -13.20 -4.19
C PRO A 38 -7.54 -14.49 -3.86
N ASP A 39 -7.30 -15.53 -4.64
CA ASP A 39 -7.88 -16.86 -4.41
C ASP A 39 -7.62 -17.36 -2.99
N ALA A 40 -8.41 -18.34 -2.54
CA ALA A 40 -8.26 -18.95 -1.20
C ALA A 40 -6.83 -19.47 -0.92
N GLY A 41 -6.05 -19.77 -1.96
CA GLY A 41 -4.64 -20.16 -1.89
C GLY A 41 -3.65 -18.98 -1.74
N TYR A 42 -4.08 -17.76 -1.49
CA TYR A 42 -3.15 -16.64 -1.37
C TYR A 42 -2.13 -16.82 -0.24
N THR A 43 -2.49 -17.55 0.82
CA THR A 43 -1.57 -17.88 1.92
C THR A 43 -0.38 -18.69 1.42
N ASP A 44 -0.60 -19.66 0.56
CA ASP A 44 0.50 -20.48 -0.04
C ASP A 44 1.37 -19.61 -0.97
N LEU A 45 0.74 -18.72 -1.74
CA LEU A 45 1.43 -17.75 -2.58
C LEU A 45 2.35 -16.86 -1.74
N VAL A 46 1.82 -16.31 -0.66
CA VAL A 46 2.59 -15.47 0.27
C VAL A 46 3.71 -16.25 0.94
N ALA A 47 3.42 -17.47 1.41
CA ALA A 47 4.44 -18.32 2.01
C ALA A 47 5.58 -18.65 1.04
N LYS A 48 5.26 -18.98 -0.20
CA LYS A 48 6.26 -19.22 -1.25
C LYS A 48 7.12 -18.00 -1.50
N TYR A 49 6.49 -16.82 -1.58
CA TYR A 49 7.21 -15.55 -1.76
C TYR A 49 8.16 -15.28 -0.58
N LEU A 50 7.69 -15.38 0.66
CA LEU A 50 8.49 -15.11 1.86
C LEU A 50 9.66 -16.10 2.03
N LYS A 51 9.46 -17.39 1.69
CA LYS A 51 10.53 -18.40 1.69
C LYS A 51 11.66 -18.04 0.71
N GLY A 52 11.34 -17.35 -0.39
CA GLY A 52 12.34 -16.85 -1.32
C GLY A 52 12.94 -15.49 -0.93
N ALA A 53 12.15 -14.63 -0.29
CA ALA A 53 12.58 -13.29 0.10
C ALA A 53 13.42 -13.27 1.37
N PHE A 54 13.13 -14.14 2.32
CA PHE A 54 13.86 -14.23 3.58
C PHE A 54 15.10 -15.12 3.43
N LYS A 55 16.23 -14.65 3.93
CA LYS A 55 17.50 -15.37 3.86
C LYS A 55 17.44 -16.70 4.63
N ASN A 56 16.78 -16.72 5.77
CA ASN A 56 16.60 -17.91 6.63
C ASN A 56 15.22 -17.89 7.28
N PRO A 57 14.15 -18.25 6.57
CA PRO A 57 12.79 -18.21 7.12
C PRO A 57 12.59 -19.14 8.33
N ALA A 58 13.39 -20.19 8.46
CA ALA A 58 13.33 -21.12 9.60
C ALA A 58 13.86 -20.52 10.90
N SER A 59 14.57 -19.40 10.86
CA SER A 59 15.04 -18.70 12.07
C SER A 59 13.98 -17.84 12.71
N TYR A 60 12.89 -17.57 12.01
CA TYR A 60 11.78 -16.77 12.50
C TYR A 60 10.70 -17.63 13.11
N ASP A 61 9.87 -17.02 13.95
CA ASP A 61 8.83 -17.71 14.72
C ASP A 61 7.52 -16.92 14.72
N ALA A 62 6.46 -17.54 15.28
CA ALA A 62 5.16 -16.90 15.54
C ALA A 62 4.55 -16.23 14.30
N PHE A 63 4.63 -16.85 13.13
CA PHE A 63 4.06 -16.30 11.92
C PHE A 63 2.54 -16.16 12.01
N ALA A 64 2.05 -14.97 11.69
CA ALA A 64 0.64 -14.66 11.57
C ALA A 64 0.39 -13.81 10.31
N ILE A 65 -0.73 -14.01 9.64
CA ILE A 65 -1.10 -13.34 8.39
C ILE A 65 -2.43 -12.61 8.54
N SER A 66 -2.54 -11.43 7.96
CA SER A 66 -3.79 -10.68 7.88
C SER A 66 -4.64 -11.12 6.68
N GLY A 67 -5.90 -10.67 6.64
CA GLY A 67 -6.65 -10.61 5.40
C GLY A 67 -5.96 -9.72 4.38
N PHE A 68 -6.51 -9.65 3.18
CA PHE A 68 -5.98 -8.80 2.11
C PHE A 68 -6.85 -7.54 1.93
N ARG A 69 -6.23 -6.46 1.44
CA ARG A 69 -6.85 -5.17 1.15
C ARG A 69 -6.41 -4.66 -0.22
N TRP A 70 -7.31 -3.98 -0.92
CA TRP A 70 -6.99 -3.32 -2.17
C TRP A 70 -6.42 -1.94 -1.89
N VAL A 71 -5.23 -1.67 -2.35
CA VAL A 71 -4.53 -0.41 -2.09
C VAL A 71 -3.82 0.12 -3.33
N HIS A 72 -3.69 1.43 -3.43
CA HIS A 72 -2.84 2.06 -4.42
C HIS A 72 -1.41 2.16 -3.88
N SER A 73 -0.48 1.49 -4.52
CA SER A 73 0.94 1.54 -4.21
C SER A 73 1.71 2.32 -5.29
N PHE A 74 3.01 2.52 -5.09
CA PHE A 74 3.87 3.13 -6.12
C PHE A 74 3.98 2.28 -7.40
N LYS A 75 3.59 1.01 -7.36
CA LYS A 75 3.46 0.11 -8.51
C LYS A 75 2.02 0.01 -9.05
N GLY A 76 1.16 0.95 -8.65
CA GLY A 76 -0.26 0.95 -8.98
C GLY A 76 -1.10 0.16 -7.98
N TRP A 77 -2.32 -0.15 -8.38
CA TRP A 77 -3.26 -0.89 -7.55
C TRP A 77 -2.84 -2.36 -7.38
N ALA A 78 -2.89 -2.83 -6.13
CA ALA A 78 -2.56 -4.21 -5.77
C ALA A 78 -3.33 -4.64 -4.51
N TRP A 79 -3.52 -5.95 -4.35
CA TRP A 79 -3.91 -6.54 -3.09
C TRP A 79 -2.71 -6.57 -2.15
N VAL A 80 -2.94 -6.27 -0.89
CA VAL A 80 -1.92 -6.23 0.15
C VAL A 80 -2.33 -7.11 1.31
N THR A 81 -1.41 -7.91 1.79
CA THR A 81 -1.52 -8.64 3.07
C THR A 81 -0.32 -8.35 3.94
N CYS A 82 -0.54 -8.36 5.25
CA CYS A 82 0.51 -8.15 6.24
C CYS A 82 0.87 -9.48 6.90
N VAL A 83 2.15 -9.71 7.14
CA VAL A 83 2.66 -10.88 7.85
C VAL A 83 3.46 -10.42 9.05
N ARG A 84 3.06 -10.85 10.24
CA ARG A 84 3.81 -10.67 11.48
C ARG A 84 4.64 -11.91 11.78
N PHE A 85 5.79 -11.72 12.37
CA PHE A 85 6.66 -12.79 12.84
C PHE A 85 7.62 -12.25 13.89
N GLU A 86 8.31 -13.15 14.56
CA GLU A 86 9.37 -12.81 15.52
C GLU A 86 10.74 -13.15 14.92
N ASP A 87 11.64 -12.18 15.00
CA ASP A 87 13.05 -12.33 14.66
C ASP A 87 13.87 -12.15 15.94
N SER A 88 14.41 -13.24 16.47
CA SER A 88 15.22 -13.22 17.69
C SER A 88 14.48 -12.57 18.87
N GLY A 89 13.17 -12.84 19.01
CA GLY A 89 12.32 -12.26 20.05
C GLY A 89 11.85 -10.83 19.77
N HIS A 90 12.17 -10.27 18.62
CA HIS A 90 11.70 -8.95 18.21
C HIS A 90 10.56 -9.07 17.21
N PRO A 91 9.40 -8.46 17.48
CA PRO A 91 8.28 -8.47 16.54
C PRO A 91 8.63 -7.70 15.26
N ARG A 92 8.35 -8.31 14.12
CA ARG A 92 8.52 -7.74 12.79
C ARG A 92 7.21 -7.85 12.02
N THR A 93 7.01 -6.92 11.11
CA THR A 93 5.89 -6.96 10.17
C THR A 93 6.40 -6.75 8.76
N TYR A 94 5.94 -7.58 7.85
CA TYR A 94 6.26 -7.53 6.44
C TYR A 94 4.96 -7.39 5.64
N VAL A 95 4.98 -6.57 4.60
CA VAL A 95 3.86 -6.39 3.70
C VAL A 95 4.18 -7.04 2.36
N VAL A 96 3.21 -7.79 1.82
CA VAL A 96 3.31 -8.45 0.52
C VAL A 96 2.24 -7.90 -0.41
N PHE A 97 2.65 -7.50 -1.60
CA PHE A 97 1.81 -6.98 -2.65
C PHE A 97 1.50 -8.07 -3.67
N ILE A 98 0.21 -8.27 -3.96
CA ILE A 98 -0.29 -9.32 -4.84
C ILE A 98 -1.07 -8.67 -5.98
N LYS A 99 -0.72 -9.03 -7.21
CA LYS A 99 -1.44 -8.60 -8.42
C LYS A 99 -1.50 -9.77 -9.40
N ASP A 100 -2.64 -9.94 -10.06
CA ASP A 100 -2.85 -10.98 -11.08
C ASP A 100 -2.44 -12.39 -10.60
N GLY A 101 -2.78 -12.72 -9.34
CA GLY A 101 -2.46 -14.01 -8.73
C GLY A 101 -0.97 -14.23 -8.46
N LYS A 102 -0.16 -13.17 -8.42
CA LYS A 102 1.28 -13.24 -8.16
C LYS A 102 1.69 -12.26 -7.06
N ALA A 103 2.61 -12.67 -6.21
CA ALA A 103 3.29 -11.75 -5.31
C ALA A 103 4.32 -10.96 -6.14
N ILE A 104 4.07 -9.65 -6.28
CA ILE A 104 4.86 -8.78 -7.15
C ILE A 104 5.93 -8.00 -6.41
N ASP A 105 5.75 -7.86 -5.10
CA ASP A 105 6.66 -7.11 -4.23
C ASP A 105 6.42 -7.44 -2.77
N GLY A 106 7.40 -7.11 -1.93
CA GLY A 106 7.26 -7.17 -0.48
C GLY A 106 8.40 -6.45 0.23
N ARG A 107 8.08 -5.92 1.39
CA ARG A 107 9.04 -5.16 2.22
C ARG A 107 8.63 -5.16 3.68
N TYR A 108 9.52 -4.74 4.56
CA TYR A 108 9.11 -4.43 5.93
C TYR A 108 8.04 -3.34 5.93
N ALA A 109 7.01 -3.56 6.74
CA ALA A 109 5.88 -2.65 6.82
C ALA A 109 6.29 -1.31 7.43
N VAL A 110 5.70 -0.24 6.91
CA VAL A 110 5.75 1.10 7.48
C VAL A 110 4.36 1.49 7.99
N GLN A 111 4.26 2.53 8.78
CA GLN A 111 2.99 2.95 9.40
C GLN A 111 1.85 3.17 8.39
N THR A 112 2.18 3.72 7.22
CA THR A 112 1.19 3.98 6.15
C THR A 112 0.63 2.71 5.50
N ASP A 113 1.22 1.55 5.74
CA ASP A 113 0.68 0.27 5.24
C ASP A 113 -0.54 -0.20 6.04
N GLY A 114 -0.79 0.38 7.22
CA GLY A 114 -1.93 0.06 8.08
C GLY A 114 -1.94 -1.38 8.58
N CYS A 115 -0.76 -2.01 8.70
CA CYS A 115 -0.64 -3.38 9.19
C CYS A 115 -0.93 -3.49 10.70
N ASP A 116 -0.81 -2.42 11.45
CA ASP A 116 -1.08 -2.33 12.88
C ASP A 116 -2.57 -2.46 13.21
N THR A 117 -3.43 -2.04 12.30
CA THR A 117 -4.90 -2.09 12.47
C THR A 117 -5.55 -3.37 11.95
N GLN A 118 -4.76 -4.32 11.43
CA GLN A 118 -5.29 -5.55 10.85
C GLN A 118 -5.51 -6.64 11.90
N THR A 119 -6.49 -7.51 11.63
CA THR A 119 -6.69 -8.76 12.36
C THR A 119 -5.80 -9.84 11.77
N TYR A 120 -5.15 -10.63 12.62
CA TYR A 120 -4.21 -11.67 12.20
C TYR A 120 -4.70 -13.05 12.59
N ALA A 121 -4.48 -14.01 11.71
CA ALA A 121 -4.64 -15.43 11.97
C ALA A 121 -3.28 -16.14 11.94
N VAL A 122 -3.19 -17.31 12.55
CA VAL A 122 -1.97 -18.14 12.50
C VAL A 122 -1.62 -18.45 11.04
N PHE A 123 -0.34 -18.33 10.69
CA PHE A 123 0.14 -18.56 9.33
C PHE A 123 0.84 -19.92 9.21
N ASP A 124 0.04 -20.98 9.13
CA ASP A 124 0.52 -22.36 9.14
C ASP A 124 1.37 -22.77 7.92
N ALA A 125 1.27 -22.05 6.81
CA ALA A 125 2.07 -22.31 5.61
C ALA A 125 3.55 -21.93 5.76
N MET A 126 3.89 -21.19 6.82
CA MET A 126 5.27 -20.85 7.15
C MET A 126 5.89 -21.87 8.10
N PRO A 127 7.24 -22.03 8.07
CA PRO A 127 7.93 -22.93 8.98
C PRO A 127 7.62 -22.57 10.46
N LYS A 128 7.33 -23.57 11.26
CA LYS A 128 7.30 -23.42 12.72
C LYS A 128 8.69 -23.73 13.24
N LYS A 129 9.20 -22.88 14.12
CA LYS A 129 10.45 -23.18 14.84
C LYS A 129 10.19 -24.46 15.64
N THR A 130 10.82 -25.53 15.22
CA THR A 130 10.80 -26.76 16.00
C THR A 130 11.55 -26.47 17.29
N GLY A 131 10.82 -26.24 18.36
CA GLY A 131 11.41 -26.16 19.69
C GLY A 131 12.14 -27.45 19.93
N GLY A 132 13.46 -27.44 19.83
CA GLY A 132 14.28 -28.54 20.24
C GLY A 132 14.06 -28.75 21.73
N LEU A 133 13.18 -29.69 22.10
CA LEU A 133 13.26 -30.32 23.39
C LEU A 133 14.64 -30.96 23.43
N GLN A 134 15.62 -30.25 23.97
CA GLN A 134 16.86 -30.91 24.41
C GLN A 134 16.46 -31.86 25.49
N PRO A 135 16.68 -33.17 25.33
CA PRO A 135 16.49 -34.08 26.44
C PRO A 135 17.49 -33.70 27.53
N LEU A 136 16.94 -33.36 28.69
CA LEU A 136 17.73 -33.17 29.90
C LEU A 136 18.21 -34.58 30.33
N TYR A 137 19.47 -34.86 30.05
CA TYR A 137 20.18 -35.96 30.69
C TYR A 137 21.11 -35.41 31.75
#